data_8afad309fd7b71dcfd3a641498678a87
#
_entry.id   8afad309fd7b71dcfd3a641498678a87
#
_cell.length_a   1.000
_cell.length_b   1.000
_cell.length_c   1.000
_cell.angle_alpha   90.00
_cell.angle_beta   90.00
_cell.angle_gamma   90.00
#
_symmetry.space_group_name_H-M   'P 1'
#
loop_
_entity.id
_entity.type
_entity.pdbx_description
1 polymer ?
#
loop_
_entity_poly.entity_id
_entity_poly.type
_entity_poly.pdbx_seq_one_letter_code
_entity_poly.pdbx_strand_id
1 'polypeptide(L)'
;LIYPACGILPGSSREILSIPFQQTARYVREYSDEVTESEKKSISGVLEYDTIAEKYNPDISDYVKKTFKEKASDEDILSYFKTWLSMFAKHPVVYFEATLNNTYNYYYFNDPTNFMLEYQNYTKYDMNRSLNIDENTVFCDGFKKSILRWTDIVKDMPILNLLNRCGIYTWIIIIVTALLGRKKEYKKILVSAPLYLSILVCIASPVNGLQRYAWVIMLGSLLYMALLL
;
A
#
# COMPACT_ATOMS: atom_id res chain seq x y z
N LEU A 1 3.77 -18.99 16.82
CA LEU A 1 3.30 -19.74 18.00
C LEU A 1 3.12 -18.86 19.26
N ILE A 2 3.87 -17.76 19.41
CA ILE A 2 3.77 -16.86 20.58
C ILE A 2 2.53 -15.96 20.50
N TYR A 3 2.23 -15.39 19.32
CA TYR A 3 1.13 -14.46 19.15
C TYR A 3 -0.26 -15.01 19.54
N PRO A 4 -0.68 -16.20 19.09
CA PRO A 4 -1.96 -16.78 19.53
C PRO A 4 -2.01 -17.06 21.02
N ALA A 5 -0.88 -17.43 21.65
CA ALA A 5 -0.80 -17.67 23.10
C ALA A 5 -0.99 -16.35 23.90
N CYS A 6 -0.69 -15.20 23.28
CA CYS A 6 -0.92 -13.87 23.87
C CYS A 6 -2.29 -13.27 23.48
N GLY A 7 -3.18 -14.05 22.87
CA GLY A 7 -4.50 -13.57 22.42
C GLY A 7 -4.44 -12.68 21.16
N ILE A 8 -3.30 -12.64 20.47
CA ILE A 8 -3.16 -11.88 19.23
C ILE A 8 -3.57 -12.79 18.07
N LEU A 9 -4.74 -12.52 17.51
CA LEU A 9 -5.25 -13.24 16.36
C LEU A 9 -4.47 -12.85 15.08
N PRO A 10 -4.30 -13.80 14.13
CA PRO A 10 -3.75 -13.47 12.81
C PRO A 10 -4.64 -12.43 12.11
N GLY A 11 -4.03 -11.59 11.30
CA GLY A 11 -4.76 -10.63 10.46
C GLY A 11 -5.76 -11.35 9.53
N SER A 12 -6.82 -10.66 9.13
CA SER A 12 -7.82 -11.20 8.22
C SER A 12 -7.16 -11.62 6.91
N SER A 13 -7.59 -12.76 6.34
CA SER A 13 -7.13 -13.28 5.04
C SER A 13 -7.28 -12.25 3.91
N ARG A 14 -8.24 -11.34 4.01
CA ARG A 14 -8.47 -10.26 3.03
C ARG A 14 -7.26 -9.31 2.89
N GLU A 15 -6.44 -9.15 3.93
CA GLU A 15 -5.26 -8.27 3.87
C GLU A 15 -4.15 -8.90 3.02
N ILE A 16 -3.97 -10.21 3.13
CA ILE A 16 -2.98 -10.98 2.35
C ILE A 16 -3.39 -11.02 0.87
N LEU A 17 -4.69 -11.01 0.60
CA LEU A 17 -5.27 -11.14 -0.73
C LEU A 17 -5.49 -9.78 -1.43
N SER A 18 -5.02 -8.67 -0.87
CA SER A 18 -5.28 -7.33 -1.41
C SER A 18 -4.79 -7.17 -2.86
N ILE A 19 -3.61 -7.69 -3.22
CA ILE A 19 -3.09 -7.63 -4.60
C ILE A 19 -3.95 -8.46 -5.56
N PRO A 20 -4.20 -9.77 -5.33
CA PRO A 20 -5.10 -10.55 -6.19
C PRO A 20 -6.48 -9.92 -6.35
N PHE A 21 -7.05 -9.37 -5.29
CA PHE A 21 -8.36 -8.73 -5.35
C PHE A 21 -8.37 -7.49 -6.23
N GLN A 22 -7.37 -6.63 -6.10
CA GLN A 22 -7.22 -5.42 -6.91
C GLN A 22 -7.02 -5.77 -8.40
N GLN A 23 -6.19 -6.78 -8.68
CA GLN A 23 -5.96 -7.27 -10.04
C GLN A 23 -7.23 -7.85 -10.66
N THR A 24 -7.99 -8.66 -9.90
CA THR A 24 -9.27 -9.22 -10.35
C THR A 24 -10.29 -8.13 -10.63
N ALA A 25 -10.41 -7.14 -9.75
CA ALA A 25 -11.35 -6.03 -9.92
C ALA A 25 -11.05 -5.22 -11.18
N ARG A 26 -9.78 -4.95 -11.46
CA ARG A 26 -9.36 -4.30 -12.71
C ARG A 26 -9.65 -5.15 -13.93
N TYR A 27 -9.35 -6.46 -13.86
CA TYR A 27 -9.64 -7.37 -14.95
C TYR A 27 -11.13 -7.38 -15.29
N VAL A 28 -11.99 -7.54 -14.29
CA VAL A 28 -13.45 -7.53 -14.50
C VAL A 28 -13.94 -6.19 -15.05
N ARG A 29 -13.31 -5.08 -14.64
CA ARG A 29 -13.64 -3.75 -15.16
C ARG A 29 -13.31 -3.58 -16.64
N GLU A 30 -12.18 -4.12 -17.10
CA GLU A 30 -11.66 -3.91 -18.46
C GLU A 30 -12.08 -5.00 -19.44
N TYR A 31 -12.32 -6.23 -18.94
CA TYR A 31 -12.58 -7.43 -19.75
C TYR A 31 -13.79 -8.23 -19.25
N SER A 32 -14.86 -7.54 -18.82
CA SER A 32 -16.09 -8.19 -18.32
C SER A 32 -16.65 -9.21 -19.28
N ASP A 33 -16.60 -8.93 -20.59
CA ASP A 33 -17.18 -9.76 -21.66
C ASP A 33 -16.38 -11.05 -21.90
N GLU A 34 -15.14 -11.11 -21.44
CA GLU A 34 -14.28 -12.29 -21.56
C GLU A 34 -14.29 -13.18 -20.31
N VAL A 35 -14.97 -12.73 -19.24
CA VAL A 35 -15.13 -13.52 -18.02
C VAL A 35 -16.17 -14.60 -18.24
N THR A 36 -15.76 -15.86 -18.20
CA THR A 36 -16.67 -17.00 -18.33
C THR A 36 -17.56 -17.17 -17.10
N GLU A 37 -18.72 -17.84 -17.26
CA GLU A 37 -19.62 -18.11 -16.13
C GLU A 37 -18.96 -18.93 -15.01
N SER A 38 -18.00 -19.81 -15.35
CA SER A 38 -17.23 -20.57 -14.35
C SER A 38 -16.28 -19.68 -13.56
N GLU A 39 -15.62 -18.72 -14.23
CA GLU A 39 -14.75 -17.73 -13.59
C GLU A 39 -15.57 -16.79 -12.71
N LYS A 40 -16.70 -16.30 -13.21
CA LYS A 40 -17.65 -15.48 -12.46
C LYS A 40 -18.12 -16.19 -11.18
N LYS A 41 -18.48 -17.45 -11.28
CA LYS A 41 -18.89 -18.27 -10.13
C LYS A 41 -17.77 -18.40 -9.10
N SER A 42 -16.55 -18.66 -9.56
CA SER A 42 -15.38 -18.80 -8.69
C SER A 42 -15.03 -17.47 -7.97
N ILE A 43 -15.04 -16.35 -8.69
CA ILE A 43 -14.85 -15.02 -8.09
C ILE A 43 -15.95 -14.73 -7.09
N SER A 44 -17.21 -15.05 -7.45
CA SER A 44 -18.38 -14.84 -6.58
C SER A 44 -18.33 -15.66 -5.28
N GLY A 45 -17.56 -16.74 -5.23
CA GLY A 45 -17.31 -17.48 -3.98
C GLY A 45 -16.56 -16.66 -2.94
N VAL A 46 -15.70 -15.73 -3.38
CA VAL A 46 -14.77 -14.99 -2.52
C VAL A 46 -15.10 -13.48 -2.45
N LEU A 47 -15.53 -12.89 -3.55
CA LEU A 47 -15.82 -11.44 -3.70
C LEU A 47 -17.27 -11.22 -4.16
N GLU A 48 -17.79 -10.01 -3.99
CA GLU A 48 -19.06 -9.58 -4.57
C GLU A 48 -18.85 -9.20 -6.05
N TYR A 49 -18.92 -10.16 -6.96
CA TYR A 49 -18.59 -9.99 -8.38
C TYR A 49 -19.26 -8.77 -9.02
N ASP A 50 -20.55 -8.57 -8.77
CA ASP A 50 -21.34 -7.54 -9.46
C ASP A 50 -20.92 -6.09 -9.09
N THR A 51 -20.17 -5.93 -8.01
CA THR A 51 -19.76 -4.60 -7.51
C THR A 51 -18.26 -4.35 -7.59
N ILE A 52 -17.43 -5.38 -7.80
CA ILE A 52 -15.96 -5.23 -7.72
C ILE A 52 -15.39 -4.29 -8.79
N ALA A 53 -15.96 -4.29 -10.00
CA ALA A 53 -15.53 -3.44 -11.10
C ALA A 53 -15.71 -1.94 -10.77
N GLU A 54 -16.84 -1.59 -10.17
CA GLU A 54 -17.15 -0.22 -9.75
C GLU A 54 -16.31 0.22 -8.54
N LYS A 55 -16.01 -0.74 -7.65
CA LYS A 55 -15.20 -0.50 -6.44
C LYS A 55 -13.71 -0.46 -6.71
N TYR A 56 -13.25 -0.76 -7.95
CA TYR A 56 -11.85 -0.65 -8.29
C TYR A 56 -11.38 0.81 -8.20
N ASN A 57 -10.38 1.03 -7.37
CA ASN A 57 -9.66 2.31 -7.27
C ASN A 57 -8.16 2.02 -7.42
N PRO A 58 -7.45 2.66 -8.38
CA PRO A 58 -6.03 2.39 -8.62
C PRO A 58 -5.15 2.64 -7.41
N ASP A 59 -5.49 3.58 -6.54
CA ASP A 59 -4.65 3.98 -5.40
C ASP A 59 -4.96 3.23 -4.11
N ILE A 60 -6.16 2.65 -3.98
CA ILE A 60 -6.63 2.08 -2.70
C ILE A 60 -7.38 0.78 -2.95
N SER A 61 -6.81 -0.34 -2.50
CA SER A 61 -7.44 -1.66 -2.60
C SER A 61 -8.55 -1.90 -1.55
N ASP A 62 -8.68 -1.04 -0.55
CA ASP A 62 -9.63 -1.21 0.55
C ASP A 62 -11.08 -1.28 0.10
N TYR A 63 -11.45 -0.58 -0.98
CA TYR A 63 -12.82 -0.64 -1.51
C TYR A 63 -13.15 -2.02 -2.07
N VAL A 64 -12.22 -2.64 -2.78
CA VAL A 64 -12.39 -4.01 -3.30
C VAL A 64 -12.33 -5.01 -2.16
N LYS A 65 -11.41 -4.87 -1.20
CA LYS A 65 -11.32 -5.75 -0.03
C LYS A 65 -12.60 -5.79 0.82
N LYS A 66 -13.38 -4.71 0.83
CA LYS A 66 -14.68 -4.67 1.53
C LYS A 66 -15.73 -5.61 0.91
N THR A 67 -15.51 -6.09 -0.32
CA THR A 67 -16.38 -7.07 -0.98
C THR A 67 -16.03 -8.51 -0.61
N PHE A 68 -14.97 -8.72 0.17
CA PHE A 68 -14.55 -10.05 0.59
C PHE A 68 -15.60 -10.71 1.48
N LYS A 69 -15.92 -11.94 1.15
CA LYS A 69 -16.87 -12.76 1.90
C LYS A 69 -16.15 -13.47 3.04
N GLU A 70 -16.30 -12.99 4.26
CA GLU A 70 -15.66 -13.57 5.46
C GLU A 70 -15.97 -15.05 5.70
N LYS A 71 -17.02 -15.59 5.05
CA LYS A 71 -17.43 -16.99 5.12
C LYS A 71 -16.91 -17.84 3.95
N ALA A 72 -16.03 -17.28 3.10
CA ALA A 72 -15.42 -18.05 2.02
C ALA A 72 -14.63 -19.22 2.59
N SER A 73 -14.89 -20.42 2.05
CA SER A 73 -14.17 -21.64 2.45
C SER A 73 -12.77 -21.69 1.82
N ASP A 74 -11.90 -22.54 2.35
CA ASP A 74 -10.59 -22.77 1.75
C ASP A 74 -10.70 -23.30 0.30
N GLU A 75 -11.77 -24.04 0.00
CA GLU A 75 -12.06 -24.53 -1.36
C GLU A 75 -12.45 -23.39 -2.29
N ASP A 76 -13.24 -22.42 -1.81
CA ASP A 76 -13.59 -21.21 -2.58
C ASP A 76 -12.33 -20.39 -2.88
N ILE A 77 -11.47 -20.18 -1.89
CA ILE A 77 -10.21 -19.45 -2.04
C ILE A 77 -9.29 -20.16 -3.04
N LEU A 78 -9.17 -21.49 -2.97
CA LEU A 78 -8.37 -22.26 -3.92
C LEU A 78 -8.93 -22.18 -5.35
N SER A 79 -10.25 -22.27 -5.50
CA SER A 79 -10.94 -22.11 -6.79
C SER A 79 -10.71 -20.71 -7.36
N TYR A 80 -10.82 -19.68 -6.52
CA TYR A 80 -10.51 -18.30 -6.86
C TYR A 80 -9.08 -18.14 -7.37
N PHE A 81 -8.08 -18.71 -6.69
CA PHE A 81 -6.67 -18.60 -7.12
C PHE A 81 -6.42 -19.29 -8.47
N LYS A 82 -7.07 -20.42 -8.74
CA LYS A 82 -6.98 -21.07 -10.05
C LYS A 82 -7.56 -20.19 -11.15
N THR A 83 -8.70 -19.56 -10.89
CA THR A 83 -9.32 -18.60 -11.80
C THR A 83 -8.45 -17.36 -11.99
N TRP A 84 -7.90 -16.80 -10.91
CA TRP A 84 -7.00 -15.66 -10.94
C TRP A 84 -5.77 -15.94 -11.82
N LEU A 85 -5.14 -17.11 -11.71
CA LEU A 85 -4.02 -17.52 -12.58
C LEU A 85 -4.45 -17.73 -14.03
N SER A 86 -5.64 -18.29 -14.29
CA SER A 86 -6.18 -18.45 -15.64
C SER A 86 -6.40 -17.10 -16.32
N MET A 87 -6.99 -16.14 -15.60
CA MET A 87 -7.22 -14.78 -16.08
C MET A 87 -5.89 -14.03 -16.30
N PHE A 88 -4.89 -14.23 -15.43
CA PHE A 88 -3.54 -13.70 -15.63
C PHE A 88 -2.94 -14.20 -16.95
N ALA A 89 -3.09 -15.48 -17.27
CA ALA A 89 -2.56 -16.04 -18.53
C ALA A 89 -3.22 -15.43 -19.77
N LYS A 90 -4.49 -14.99 -19.68
CA LYS A 90 -5.20 -14.31 -20.78
C LYS A 90 -4.69 -12.87 -20.97
N HIS A 91 -4.62 -12.08 -19.88
CA HIS A 91 -4.27 -10.65 -19.91
C HIS A 91 -3.27 -10.28 -18.80
N PRO A 92 -1.98 -10.67 -18.91
CA PRO A 92 -0.98 -10.41 -17.87
C PRO A 92 -0.72 -8.92 -17.64
N VAL A 93 -0.86 -8.09 -18.68
CA VAL A 93 -0.58 -6.64 -18.61
C VAL A 93 -1.50 -5.97 -17.58
N VAL A 94 -2.78 -6.34 -17.52
CA VAL A 94 -3.76 -5.78 -16.58
C VAL A 94 -3.33 -5.99 -15.13
N TYR A 95 -2.74 -7.14 -14.83
CA TYR A 95 -2.26 -7.49 -13.49
C TYR A 95 -1.05 -6.64 -13.08
N PHE A 96 -0.10 -6.48 -14.01
CA PHE A 96 1.06 -5.61 -13.77
C PHE A 96 0.62 -4.16 -13.58
N GLU A 97 -0.26 -3.66 -14.44
CA GLU A 97 -0.77 -2.29 -14.34
C GLU A 97 -1.58 -2.06 -13.05
N ALA A 98 -2.42 -3.02 -12.63
CA ALA A 98 -3.14 -2.91 -11.38
C ALA A 98 -2.18 -2.76 -10.18
N THR A 99 -1.11 -3.58 -10.16
CA THR A 99 -0.09 -3.51 -9.12
C THR A 99 0.73 -2.23 -9.19
N LEU A 100 1.17 -1.84 -10.39
CA LEU A 100 1.94 -0.60 -10.60
C LEU A 100 1.14 0.63 -10.19
N ASN A 101 -0.14 0.70 -10.54
CA ASN A 101 -1.01 1.80 -10.16
C ASN A 101 -1.21 1.88 -8.63
N ASN A 102 -1.31 0.73 -7.96
CA ASN A 102 -1.47 0.69 -6.50
C ASN A 102 -0.17 0.95 -5.72
N THR A 103 0.95 1.12 -6.40
CA THR A 103 2.27 1.17 -5.75
C THR A 103 3.20 2.26 -6.27
N TYR A 104 2.80 3.00 -7.31
CA TYR A 104 3.72 3.90 -8.02
C TYR A 104 4.35 4.98 -7.13
N ASN A 105 3.70 5.43 -6.08
CA ASN A 105 4.22 6.45 -5.19
C ASN A 105 5.38 5.97 -4.29
N TYR A 106 5.65 4.66 -4.25
CA TYR A 106 6.85 4.14 -3.60
C TYR A 106 8.11 4.24 -4.46
N TYR A 107 7.98 4.55 -5.75
CA TYR A 107 9.11 4.72 -6.68
C TYR A 107 8.99 5.92 -7.63
N TYR A 108 7.81 6.52 -7.73
CA TYR A 108 7.59 7.77 -8.45
C TYR A 108 7.53 8.95 -7.48
N PHE A 109 8.24 10.03 -7.78
CA PHE A 109 8.38 11.14 -6.84
C PHE A 109 7.78 12.47 -7.33
N ASN A 110 7.10 12.48 -8.48
CA ASN A 110 6.54 13.72 -9.05
C ASN A 110 5.02 13.85 -8.87
N ASP A 111 4.40 13.08 -7.97
CA ASP A 111 2.98 13.22 -7.68
C ASP A 111 2.74 14.21 -6.54
N PRO A 112 2.09 15.36 -6.79
CA PRO A 112 1.78 16.34 -5.75
C PRO A 112 0.68 15.91 -4.78
N THR A 113 -0.07 14.84 -5.09
CA THR A 113 -1.28 14.47 -4.34
C THR A 113 -1.01 13.75 -3.03
N ASN A 114 0.19 13.20 -2.82
CA ASN A 114 0.54 12.41 -1.63
C ASN A 114 1.36 13.19 -0.60
N PHE A 115 0.88 14.36 -0.22
CA PHE A 115 1.40 15.03 0.94
C PHE A 115 0.69 14.50 2.20
N MET A 116 1.35 13.63 2.96
CA MET A 116 0.76 12.81 4.02
C MET A 116 0.78 13.43 5.41
N LEU A 117 0.84 14.74 5.55
CA LEU A 117 0.54 15.38 6.81
C LEU A 117 -0.93 15.80 6.86
N GLU A 118 -1.85 14.85 6.58
CA GLU A 118 -3.24 15.06 6.91
C GLU A 118 -3.43 14.89 8.41
N TYR A 119 -3.80 15.99 9.05
CA TYR A 119 -4.38 15.93 10.37
C TYR A 119 -5.76 15.29 10.25
N GLN A 120 -5.86 14.03 10.67
CA GLN A 120 -7.15 13.36 10.75
C GLN A 120 -7.90 13.87 11.99
N ASN A 121 -9.03 14.51 11.76
CA ASN A 121 -9.95 14.81 12.83
C ASN A 121 -10.65 13.51 13.27
N TYR A 122 -10.20 12.96 14.38
CA TYR A 122 -10.68 11.67 14.90
C TYR A 122 -12.18 11.66 15.23
N THR A 123 -12.82 12.82 15.40
CA THR A 123 -14.26 12.88 15.72
C THR A 123 -15.18 12.53 14.54
N LYS A 124 -14.66 12.49 13.32
CA LYS A 124 -15.43 12.06 12.14
C LYS A 124 -15.63 10.54 12.06
N TYR A 125 -14.91 9.75 12.85
CA TYR A 125 -15.07 8.30 12.84
C TYR A 125 -16.13 7.85 13.85
N ASP A 126 -17.05 6.98 13.40
CA ASP A 126 -18.12 6.41 14.25
C ASP A 126 -17.60 5.77 15.54
N MET A 127 -16.37 5.21 15.50
CA MET A 127 -15.71 4.64 16.67
C MET A 127 -15.41 5.69 17.75
N ASN A 128 -15.11 6.93 17.37
CA ASN A 128 -14.85 7.99 18.34
C ASN A 128 -16.14 8.54 18.95
N ARG A 129 -17.25 8.50 18.22
CA ARG A 129 -18.58 8.80 18.78
C ARG A 129 -18.98 7.78 19.83
N SER A 130 -18.70 6.49 19.60
CA SER A 130 -19.00 5.43 20.56
C SER A 130 -18.16 5.50 21.84
N LEU A 131 -16.93 6.07 21.75
CA LEU A 131 -16.02 6.25 22.87
C LEU A 131 -16.14 7.62 23.56
N ASN A 132 -17.07 8.48 23.08
CA ASN A 132 -17.30 9.82 23.62
C ASN A 132 -16.01 10.69 23.68
N ILE A 133 -15.11 10.52 22.68
CA ILE A 133 -13.88 11.29 22.57
C ILE A 133 -14.22 12.68 22.04
N ASP A 134 -14.09 13.69 22.91
CA ASP A 134 -14.36 15.07 22.58
C ASP A 134 -13.26 15.66 21.66
N GLU A 135 -13.66 16.49 20.69
CA GLU A 135 -12.75 17.24 19.79
C GLU A 135 -11.88 18.26 20.53
N ASN A 136 -12.37 18.70 21.67
CA ASN A 136 -11.71 19.71 22.48
C ASN A 136 -10.50 19.15 23.24
N THR A 137 -9.40 18.91 22.49
CA THR A 137 -8.11 18.75 23.14
C THR A 137 -7.68 20.11 23.70
N VAL A 138 -8.03 20.34 24.96
CA VAL A 138 -7.71 21.57 25.71
C VAL A 138 -6.19 21.79 25.80
N PHE A 139 -5.42 20.74 25.58
CA PHE A 139 -3.96 20.76 25.65
C PHE A 139 -3.33 20.93 24.28
N CYS A 140 -2.58 22.00 24.06
CA CYS A 140 -1.76 22.28 22.87
C CYS A 140 -2.47 22.72 21.57
N ASP A 141 -3.63 23.36 21.62
CA ASP A 141 -4.31 23.89 20.43
C ASP A 141 -3.42 24.86 19.61
N GLY A 142 -2.63 25.68 20.29
CA GLY A 142 -1.66 26.57 19.63
C GLY A 142 -0.56 25.81 18.89
N PHE A 143 -0.04 24.74 19.48
CA PHE A 143 0.97 23.87 18.86
C PHE A 143 0.39 23.11 17.67
N LYS A 144 -0.82 22.57 17.79
CA LYS A 144 -1.54 21.94 16.70
C LYS A 144 -1.72 22.87 15.50
N LYS A 145 -2.21 24.10 15.73
CA LYS A 145 -2.37 25.11 14.68
C LYS A 145 -1.03 25.49 14.03
N SER A 146 0.04 25.54 14.82
CA SER A 146 1.40 25.82 14.31
C SER A 146 1.92 24.68 13.41
N ILE A 147 1.69 23.42 13.79
CA ILE A 147 2.05 22.27 12.97
C ILE A 147 1.26 22.29 11.65
N LEU A 148 -0.06 22.50 11.69
CA LEU A 148 -0.88 22.57 10.49
C LEU A 148 -0.43 23.69 9.54
N ARG A 149 -0.15 24.86 10.08
CA ARG A 149 0.40 25.98 9.27
C ARG A 149 1.76 25.63 8.69
N TRP A 150 2.62 24.97 9.44
CA TRP A 150 3.92 24.53 8.96
C TRP A 150 3.79 23.47 7.85
N THR A 151 2.85 22.54 7.97
CA THR A 151 2.55 21.56 6.91
C THR A 151 2.07 22.21 5.62
N ASP A 152 1.20 23.21 5.71
CA ASP A 152 0.74 23.97 4.54
C ASP A 152 1.92 24.67 3.83
N ILE A 153 2.81 25.31 4.61
CA ILE A 153 4.01 25.94 4.06
C ILE A 153 4.92 24.91 3.37
N VAL A 154 5.18 23.78 4.03
CA VAL A 154 6.07 22.72 3.50
C VAL A 154 5.49 22.10 2.23
N LYS A 155 4.16 21.95 2.15
CA LYS A 155 3.47 21.42 0.97
C LYS A 155 3.74 22.25 -0.28
N ASP A 156 3.81 23.59 -0.13
CA ASP A 156 4.01 24.52 -1.23
C ASP A 156 5.50 24.72 -1.57
N MET A 157 6.42 24.26 -0.72
CA MET A 157 7.88 24.34 -0.97
C MET A 157 8.38 23.15 -1.78
N PRO A 158 8.84 23.32 -3.05
CA PRO A 158 9.17 22.20 -3.93
C PRO A 158 10.19 21.21 -3.35
N ILE A 159 11.26 21.71 -2.71
CA ILE A 159 12.33 20.86 -2.16
C ILE A 159 11.85 20.12 -0.91
N LEU A 160 11.17 20.82 0.02
CA LEU A 160 10.69 20.21 1.25
C LEU A 160 9.54 19.22 0.99
N ASN A 161 8.65 19.55 0.05
CA ASN A 161 7.63 18.64 -0.41
C ASN A 161 8.24 17.36 -1.02
N LEU A 162 9.32 17.51 -1.79
CA LEU A 162 10.03 16.37 -2.38
C LEU A 162 10.56 15.40 -1.32
N LEU A 163 11.08 15.90 -0.19
CA LEU A 163 11.57 15.06 0.91
C LEU A 163 10.46 14.27 1.64
N ASN A 164 9.22 14.66 1.47
CA ASN A 164 8.08 13.90 2.02
C ASN A 164 7.62 12.73 1.12
N ARG A 165 8.21 12.55 -0.04
CA ARG A 165 7.79 11.53 -1.01
C ARG A 165 8.60 10.25 -0.85
N CYS A 166 7.91 9.14 -0.64
CA CYS A 166 8.54 7.83 -0.44
C CYS A 166 9.45 7.43 -1.61
N GLY A 167 9.05 7.75 -2.84
CA GLY A 167 9.78 7.39 -4.05
C GLY A 167 11.22 7.89 -4.09
N ILE A 168 11.52 9.08 -3.54
CA ILE A 168 12.90 9.58 -3.48
C ILE A 168 13.83 8.65 -2.74
N TYR A 169 13.39 8.15 -1.60
CA TYR A 169 14.19 7.28 -0.74
C TYR A 169 14.45 5.92 -1.40
N THR A 170 13.49 5.43 -2.17
CA THR A 170 13.70 4.24 -3.02
C THR A 170 14.81 4.49 -4.05
N TRP A 171 14.82 5.64 -4.73
CA TRP A 171 15.87 5.99 -5.67
C TRP A 171 17.22 6.21 -5.00
N ILE A 172 17.26 6.79 -3.80
CA ILE A 172 18.52 6.89 -3.01
C ILE A 172 19.10 5.50 -2.78
N ILE A 173 18.30 4.52 -2.36
CA ILE A 173 18.75 3.14 -2.15
C ILE A 173 19.32 2.55 -3.43
N ILE A 174 18.61 2.70 -4.57
CA ILE A 174 19.06 2.18 -5.86
C ILE A 174 20.38 2.82 -6.30
N ILE A 175 20.48 4.14 -6.22
CA ILE A 175 21.69 4.89 -6.62
C ILE A 175 22.88 4.50 -5.74
N VAL A 176 22.70 4.46 -4.41
CA VAL A 176 23.77 4.07 -3.48
C VAL A 176 24.23 2.64 -3.76
N THR A 177 23.30 1.72 -4.00
CA THR A 177 23.62 0.33 -4.36
C THR A 177 24.45 0.27 -5.65
N ALA A 178 24.05 1.03 -6.67
CA ALA A 178 24.78 1.10 -7.93
C ALA A 178 26.20 1.68 -7.76
N LEU A 179 26.37 2.73 -6.96
CA LEU A 179 27.66 3.33 -6.68
C LEU A 179 28.59 2.39 -5.91
N LEU A 180 28.06 1.68 -4.89
CA LEU A 180 28.81 0.67 -4.14
C LEU A 180 29.19 -0.53 -5.04
N GLY A 181 28.31 -0.92 -5.96
CA GLY A 181 28.60 -1.94 -6.96
C GLY A 181 29.77 -1.54 -7.89
N ARG A 182 29.80 -0.27 -8.34
CA ARG A 182 30.94 0.26 -9.12
C ARG A 182 32.25 0.28 -8.33
N LYS A 183 32.17 0.56 -7.02
CA LYS A 183 33.32 0.50 -6.11
C LYS A 183 33.68 -0.95 -5.72
N LYS A 184 32.91 -1.97 -6.15
CA LYS A 184 33.07 -3.39 -5.80
C LYS A 184 32.93 -3.67 -4.29
N GLU A 185 32.21 -2.82 -3.56
CA GLU A 185 32.00 -2.91 -2.12
C GLU A 185 30.78 -3.80 -1.78
N TYR A 186 30.78 -5.04 -2.25
CA TYR A 186 29.63 -5.95 -2.16
C TYR A 186 29.17 -6.24 -0.71
N LYS A 187 30.06 -6.18 0.27
CA LYS A 187 29.69 -6.35 1.69
C LYS A 187 28.78 -5.21 2.17
N LYS A 188 29.04 -3.99 1.72
CA LYS A 188 28.19 -2.83 2.04
C LYS A 188 26.83 -2.94 1.33
N ILE A 189 26.77 -3.53 0.14
CA ILE A 189 25.51 -3.78 -0.56
C ILE A 189 24.60 -4.71 0.23
N LEU A 190 25.13 -5.73 0.91
CA LEU A 190 24.30 -6.63 1.73
C LEU A 190 23.54 -5.91 2.84
N VAL A 191 24.05 -4.77 3.32
CA VAL A 191 23.35 -3.95 4.33
C VAL A 191 22.02 -3.40 3.80
N SER A 192 21.86 -3.26 2.48
CA SER A 192 20.61 -2.80 1.87
C SER A 192 19.51 -3.87 1.80
N ALA A 193 19.80 -5.14 2.08
CA ALA A 193 18.81 -6.21 1.96
C ALA A 193 17.51 -5.93 2.75
N PRO A 194 17.53 -5.46 4.02
CA PRO A 194 16.32 -5.09 4.74
C PRO A 194 15.54 -3.95 4.07
N LEU A 195 16.24 -3.01 3.40
CA LEU A 195 15.61 -1.89 2.71
C LEU A 195 14.87 -2.36 1.46
N TYR A 196 15.46 -3.25 0.66
CA TYR A 196 14.80 -3.86 -0.49
C TYR A 196 13.61 -4.73 -0.07
N LEU A 197 13.74 -5.49 1.03
CA LEU A 197 12.60 -6.22 1.60
C LEU A 197 11.48 -5.27 2.02
N SER A 198 11.81 -4.12 2.62
CA SER A 198 10.81 -3.10 2.98
C SER A 198 10.13 -2.50 1.75
N ILE A 199 10.85 -2.29 0.63
CA ILE A 199 10.25 -1.87 -0.64
C ILE A 199 9.24 -2.92 -1.12
N LEU A 200 9.59 -4.22 -1.07
CA LEU A 200 8.67 -5.29 -1.44
C LEU A 200 7.42 -5.33 -0.55
N VAL A 201 7.58 -5.08 0.76
CA VAL A 201 6.43 -4.94 1.69
C VAL A 201 5.55 -3.74 1.31
N CYS A 202 6.15 -2.62 0.92
CA CYS A 202 5.39 -1.46 0.43
C CYS A 202 4.62 -1.78 -0.86
N ILE A 203 5.22 -2.55 -1.79
CA ILE A 203 4.54 -3.02 -3.02
C ILE A 203 3.35 -3.94 -2.66
N ALA A 204 3.48 -4.74 -1.61
CA ALA A 204 2.39 -5.58 -1.11
C ALA A 204 1.35 -4.82 -0.28
N SER A 205 1.53 -3.51 -0.07
CA SER A 205 0.63 -2.70 0.76
C SER A 205 -0.71 -2.41 0.06
N PRO A 206 -1.79 -2.27 0.83
CA PRO A 206 -3.12 -2.01 0.27
C PRO A 206 -3.36 -0.57 -0.18
N VAL A 207 -2.43 0.36 0.11
CA VAL A 207 -2.58 1.80 -0.16
C VAL A 207 -1.31 2.35 -0.77
N ASN A 208 -1.47 3.06 -1.89
CA ASN A 208 -0.38 3.66 -2.65
C ASN A 208 0.35 4.75 -1.85
N GLY A 209 1.67 4.64 -1.72
CA GLY A 209 2.53 5.69 -1.18
C GLY A 209 2.34 6.03 0.30
N LEU A 210 1.74 5.16 1.11
CA LEU A 210 1.47 5.43 2.51
C LEU A 210 2.77 5.44 3.34
N GLN A 211 3.16 6.60 3.85
CA GLN A 211 4.43 6.82 4.56
C GLN A 211 4.65 5.87 5.72
N ARG A 212 3.60 5.49 6.48
CA ARG A 212 3.74 4.56 7.62
C ARG A 212 4.37 3.22 7.24
N TYR A 213 4.21 2.77 5.98
CA TYR A 213 4.86 1.56 5.49
C TYR A 213 6.29 1.85 5.00
N ALA A 214 6.56 3.08 4.59
CA ALA A 214 7.84 3.50 4.02
C ALA A 214 8.85 4.04 5.05
N TRP A 215 8.49 4.15 6.35
CA TRP A 215 9.39 4.70 7.37
C TRP A 215 10.76 4.04 7.38
N VAL A 216 10.82 2.70 7.24
CA VAL A 216 12.09 1.96 7.19
C VAL A 216 12.91 2.37 5.97
N ILE A 217 12.27 2.57 4.81
CA ILE A 217 12.90 3.02 3.57
C ILE A 217 13.43 4.44 3.75
N MET A 218 12.60 5.35 4.29
CA MET A 218 12.93 6.76 4.45
C MET A 218 14.13 6.97 5.38
N LEU A 219 14.09 6.40 6.58
CA LEU A 219 15.17 6.54 7.55
C LEU A 219 16.41 5.71 7.18
N GLY A 220 16.20 4.47 6.74
CA GLY A 220 17.27 3.56 6.41
C GLY A 220 18.06 3.98 5.17
N SER A 221 17.46 4.64 4.18
CA SER A 221 18.15 5.15 2.99
C SER A 221 19.18 6.20 3.34
N LEU A 222 18.88 7.09 4.30
CA LEU A 222 19.81 8.13 4.76
C LEU A 222 21.03 7.50 5.46
N LEU A 223 20.79 6.48 6.31
CA LEU A 223 21.86 5.72 6.94
C LEU A 223 22.69 4.94 5.92
N TYR A 224 22.02 4.35 4.92
CA TYR A 224 22.68 3.62 3.85
C TYR A 224 23.56 4.52 2.97
N MET A 225 23.11 5.73 2.71
CA MET A 225 23.90 6.75 1.97
C MET A 225 25.20 7.10 2.71
N ALA A 226 25.22 7.08 4.04
CA ALA A 226 26.43 7.34 4.81
C ALA A 226 27.55 6.30 4.55
N LEU A 227 27.24 5.09 4.02
CA LEU A 227 28.23 4.10 3.66
C LEU A 227 29.05 4.47 2.41
N LEU A 228 28.69 5.52 1.69
CA LEU A 228 29.48 6.06 0.57
C LEU A 228 30.66 6.89 1.04
N LEU A 229 30.57 7.43 2.26
CA LEU A 229 31.62 8.18 2.94
C LEU A 229 32.72 7.23 3.45
#